data_ebd0e210362163f0d85b9a861234c81e
#
_entry.id   ebd0e210362163f0d85b9a861234c81e
#
_cell.length_a   1.000
_cell.length_b   1.000
_cell.length_c   1.000
_cell.angle_alpha   90.00
_cell.angle_beta   90.00
_cell.angle_gamma   90.00
#
_symmetry.space_group_name_H-M   'P 1'
#
loop_
_entity.id
_entity.type
_entity.pdbx_description
1 polymer ?
#
loop_
_entity_poly.entity_id
_entity_poly.type
_entity_poly.pdbx_seq_one_letter_code
_entity_poly.pdbx_strand_id
1 'polypeptide(L)'
;MIKKSKYGFIFLLLLALLHVSCDKQTIYNKTLTIPEEAWPSTLPAYFDVEIDDTLTYNTLYLKISNTVNYKYQNIYFFVTVFLPNGQVARDTVNYDLANNYGEWYGKGMGSTKTLQFPYRHRFLFPYTGIYKFYIEQAMRDDTLKGIKSIGLKIAKEQVNQ
;
A
#
# COMPACT_ATOMS: atom_id res chain seq x y z
N MET A 1 50.31 -16.11 -20.69
CA MET A 1 49.03 -16.02 -21.45
C MET A 1 47.84 -16.17 -20.52
N ILE A 2 47.22 -15.12 -20.03
CA ILE A 2 45.83 -15.10 -19.48
C ILE A 2 45.52 -13.59 -19.24
N LYS A 3 45.06 -12.89 -20.29
CA LYS A 3 44.61 -11.49 -20.23
C LYS A 3 43.13 -11.29 -20.61
N LYS A 4 42.35 -12.36 -20.76
CA LYS A 4 40.96 -12.28 -21.27
C LYS A 4 39.87 -12.22 -20.20
N SER A 5 40.16 -12.39 -18.91
CA SER A 5 39.14 -12.50 -17.86
C SER A 5 38.61 -11.15 -17.30
N LYS A 6 39.40 -10.08 -17.35
CA LYS A 6 38.99 -8.79 -16.75
C LYS A 6 37.86 -8.08 -17.50
N TYR A 7 37.83 -8.19 -18.82
CA TYR A 7 36.78 -7.54 -19.63
C TYR A 7 35.43 -8.28 -19.57
N GLY A 8 35.47 -9.60 -19.40
CA GLY A 8 34.27 -10.41 -19.20
C GLY A 8 33.54 -10.08 -17.89
N PHE A 9 34.30 -9.84 -16.83
CA PHE A 9 33.73 -9.48 -15.53
C PHE A 9 33.11 -8.05 -15.52
N ILE A 10 33.80 -7.10 -16.21
CA ILE A 10 33.30 -5.73 -16.38
C ILE A 10 32.01 -5.72 -17.23
N PHE A 11 31.97 -6.53 -18.30
CA PHE A 11 30.80 -6.65 -19.16
C PHE A 11 29.59 -7.28 -18.41
N LEU A 12 29.83 -8.29 -17.57
CA LEU A 12 28.81 -8.91 -16.74
C LEU A 12 28.27 -7.94 -15.67
N LEU A 13 29.14 -7.12 -15.09
CA LEU A 13 28.76 -6.08 -14.12
C LEU A 13 27.94 -4.96 -14.78
N LEU A 14 28.27 -4.59 -16.02
CA LEU A 14 27.52 -3.58 -16.79
C LEU A 14 26.13 -4.08 -17.19
N LEU A 15 26.00 -5.38 -17.49
CA LEU A 15 24.72 -6.01 -17.84
C LEU A 15 23.76 -6.09 -16.63
N ALA A 16 24.30 -6.20 -15.40
CA ALA A 16 23.52 -6.25 -14.17
C ALA A 16 22.88 -4.89 -13.80
N LEU A 17 23.37 -3.78 -14.36
CA LEU A 17 22.85 -2.43 -14.09
C LEU A 17 21.61 -2.05 -14.93
N LEU A 18 21.21 -2.88 -15.90
CA LEU A 18 20.13 -2.54 -16.83
C LEU A 18 18.71 -2.94 -16.36
N HIS A 19 18.56 -3.49 -15.16
CA HIS A 19 17.26 -3.93 -14.65
C HIS A 19 16.59 -2.93 -13.69
N VAL A 20 16.79 -1.61 -13.82
CA VAL A 20 15.93 -0.63 -13.16
C VAL A 20 14.62 -0.56 -13.96
N SER A 21 13.73 -1.54 -13.76
CA SER A 21 12.36 -1.47 -14.24
C SER A 21 11.62 -0.43 -13.40
N CYS A 22 11.49 0.77 -13.94
CA CYS A 22 10.58 1.76 -13.40
C CYS A 22 9.14 1.23 -13.59
N ASP A 23 8.44 0.94 -12.50
CA ASP A 23 7.03 0.53 -12.52
C ASP A 23 6.16 1.73 -12.97
N LYS A 24 6.09 1.92 -14.30
CA LYS A 24 5.35 3.02 -14.96
C LYS A 24 3.83 2.97 -14.69
N GLN A 25 3.36 1.91 -14.05
CA GLN A 25 1.94 1.74 -13.74
C GLN A 25 1.55 2.29 -12.38
N THR A 26 2.49 2.40 -11.46
CA THR A 26 2.23 2.97 -10.14
C THR A 26 2.22 4.50 -10.21
N ILE A 27 1.04 5.10 -9.96
CA ILE A 27 0.87 6.56 -9.93
C ILE A 27 1.02 7.13 -8.51
N TYR A 28 0.78 6.30 -7.49
CA TYR A 28 0.95 6.69 -6.10
C TYR A 28 1.35 5.49 -5.25
N ASN A 29 2.32 5.67 -4.35
CA ASN A 29 2.72 4.62 -3.41
C ASN A 29 3.41 5.25 -2.19
N LYS A 30 2.65 5.43 -1.12
CA LYS A 30 3.16 6.01 0.13
C LYS A 30 2.77 5.13 1.30
N THR A 31 3.66 5.02 2.27
CA THR A 31 3.45 4.31 3.53
C THR A 31 3.82 5.23 4.69
N LEU A 32 2.98 5.27 5.70
CA LEU A 32 3.17 6.03 6.93
C LEU A 32 3.47 5.07 8.07
N THR A 33 4.52 5.36 8.81
CA THR A 33 4.86 4.60 10.03
C THR A 33 3.95 5.03 11.17
N ILE A 34 3.45 4.06 11.93
CA ILE A 34 2.69 4.29 13.14
C ILE A 34 3.68 4.36 14.33
N PRO A 35 3.73 5.47 15.06
CA PRO A 35 4.62 5.62 16.20
C PRO A 35 4.38 4.52 17.24
N GLU A 36 5.45 4.01 17.82
CA GLU A 36 5.42 3.02 18.91
C GLU A 36 4.61 1.74 18.59
N GLU A 37 4.34 1.47 17.31
CA GLU A 37 3.48 0.37 16.86
C GLU A 37 2.07 0.41 17.50
N ALA A 38 1.61 1.60 17.88
CA ALA A 38 0.36 1.83 18.58
C ALA A 38 -0.48 2.86 17.80
N TRP A 39 -1.54 2.41 17.14
CA TRP A 39 -2.37 3.25 16.26
C TRP A 39 -3.64 3.70 16.99
N PRO A 40 -3.71 4.97 17.45
CA PRO A 40 -4.93 5.51 18.06
C PRO A 40 -6.05 5.66 17.02
N SER A 41 -7.30 5.41 17.44
CA SER A 41 -8.49 5.64 16.60
C SER A 41 -8.66 7.11 16.19
N THR A 42 -8.06 8.03 16.95
CA THR A 42 -8.08 9.48 16.71
C THR A 42 -7.01 9.98 15.76
N LEU A 43 -6.09 9.10 15.31
CA LEU A 43 -4.98 9.46 14.42
C LEU A 43 -5.18 8.87 13.04
N PRO A 44 -5.81 9.59 12.10
CA PRO A 44 -5.94 9.10 10.72
C PRO A 44 -4.59 9.07 10.02
N ALA A 45 -4.39 8.04 9.19
CA ALA A 45 -3.33 8.04 8.19
C ALA A 45 -3.80 8.87 6.99
N TYR A 46 -3.04 9.91 6.66
CA TYR A 46 -3.43 10.91 5.67
C TYR A 46 -2.57 10.83 4.41
N PHE A 47 -3.25 10.86 3.24
CA PHE A 47 -2.58 10.79 1.93
C PHE A 47 -3.23 11.81 0.98
N ASP A 48 -2.42 12.72 0.43
CA ASP A 48 -2.79 13.56 -0.70
C ASP A 48 -2.34 12.88 -1.99
N VAL A 49 -3.27 12.72 -2.92
CA VAL A 49 -3.05 12.07 -4.22
C VAL A 49 -3.48 13.03 -5.33
N GLU A 50 -2.54 13.45 -6.15
CA GLU A 50 -2.81 14.23 -7.35
C GLU A 50 -3.18 13.30 -8.50
N ILE A 51 -4.32 13.54 -9.13
CA ILE A 51 -4.86 12.79 -10.27
C ILE A 51 -4.94 13.73 -11.48
N ASP A 52 -4.27 13.35 -12.55
CA ASP A 52 -4.26 14.05 -13.84
C ASP A 52 -5.00 13.30 -14.96
N ASP A 53 -5.30 12.03 -14.75
CA ASP A 53 -5.89 11.13 -15.73
C ASP A 53 -7.21 10.52 -15.19
N THR A 54 -8.32 10.85 -15.85
CA THR A 54 -9.67 10.37 -15.51
C THR A 54 -10.18 9.26 -16.44
N LEU A 55 -9.37 8.85 -17.42
CA LEU A 55 -9.78 7.90 -18.47
C LEU A 55 -9.24 6.50 -18.23
N THR A 56 -8.18 6.37 -17.44
CA THR A 56 -7.53 5.08 -17.16
C THR A 56 -8.13 4.44 -15.92
N TYR A 57 -8.48 3.15 -16.02
CA TYR A 57 -8.86 2.34 -14.87
C TYR A 57 -7.66 2.13 -13.94
N ASN A 58 -7.93 2.26 -12.65
CA ASN A 58 -6.95 2.11 -11.60
C ASN A 58 -7.39 1.06 -10.58
N THR A 59 -6.44 0.39 -9.95
CA THR A 59 -6.67 -0.36 -8.72
C THR A 59 -6.02 0.37 -7.55
N LEU A 60 -6.83 0.64 -6.53
CA LEU A 60 -6.41 1.23 -5.28
C LEU A 60 -6.14 0.10 -4.29
N TYR A 61 -4.99 0.13 -3.64
CA TYR A 61 -4.59 -0.84 -2.63
C TYR A 61 -4.35 -0.16 -1.30
N LEU A 62 -4.80 -0.81 -0.24
CA LEU A 62 -4.34 -0.52 1.11
C LEU A 62 -3.21 -1.51 1.46
N LYS A 63 -2.23 -1.02 2.22
CA LYS A 63 -1.11 -1.80 2.74
C LYS A 63 -1.11 -1.68 4.25
N ILE A 64 -0.91 -2.78 4.93
CA ILE A 64 -0.73 -2.79 6.37
C ILE A 64 0.48 -3.62 6.75
N SER A 65 1.24 -3.13 7.72
CA SER A 65 2.27 -3.92 8.37
C SER A 65 1.92 -4.05 9.85
N ASN A 66 1.81 -5.29 10.30
CA ASN A 66 1.58 -5.62 11.69
C ASN A 66 2.70 -6.50 12.24
N THR A 67 2.83 -6.53 13.56
CA THR A 67 3.67 -7.51 14.24
C THR A 67 2.89 -8.81 14.47
N VAL A 68 3.60 -9.89 14.73
CA VAL A 68 2.98 -11.18 15.13
C VAL A 68 2.24 -11.09 16.48
N ASN A 69 2.46 -10.01 17.24
CA ASN A 69 1.79 -9.73 18.51
C ASN A 69 0.47 -8.96 18.36
N TYR A 70 0.08 -8.59 17.13
CA TYR A 70 -1.22 -8.00 16.87
C TYR A 70 -2.31 -9.01 17.26
N LYS A 71 -3.26 -8.58 18.11
CA LYS A 71 -4.15 -9.53 18.82
C LYS A 71 -5.35 -10.01 18.01
N TYR A 72 -5.61 -9.44 16.84
CA TYR A 72 -6.75 -9.80 16.01
C TYR A 72 -6.32 -10.48 14.71
N GLN A 73 -7.21 -11.31 14.15
CA GLN A 73 -7.01 -11.93 12.84
C GLN A 73 -7.43 -11.03 11.67
N ASN A 74 -8.16 -9.95 11.95
CA ASN A 74 -8.67 -9.01 10.96
C ASN A 74 -8.44 -7.57 11.39
N ILE A 75 -8.73 -6.64 10.49
CA ILE A 75 -8.74 -5.21 10.78
C ILE A 75 -9.86 -4.51 10.02
N TYR A 76 -10.58 -3.65 10.71
CA TYR A 76 -11.55 -2.73 10.12
C TYR A 76 -10.93 -1.36 9.92
N PHE A 77 -11.26 -0.73 8.78
CA PHE A 77 -10.90 0.66 8.48
C PHE A 77 -12.14 1.47 8.13
N PHE A 78 -12.14 2.73 8.53
CA PHE A 78 -12.89 3.76 7.84
C PHE A 78 -11.97 4.43 6.82
N VAL A 79 -12.43 4.49 5.57
CA VAL A 79 -11.73 5.18 4.48
C VAL A 79 -12.59 6.35 4.06
N THR A 80 -12.18 7.56 4.40
CA THR A 80 -12.84 8.80 4.01
C THR A 80 -12.03 9.46 2.90
N VAL A 81 -12.68 9.78 1.78
CA VAL A 81 -12.06 10.40 0.61
C VAL A 81 -12.76 11.73 0.33
N PHE A 82 -11.99 12.81 0.36
CA PHE A 82 -12.44 14.12 -0.12
C PHE A 82 -12.01 14.29 -1.58
N LEU A 83 -12.98 14.52 -2.43
CA LEU A 83 -12.80 14.71 -3.86
C LEU A 83 -12.44 16.18 -4.18
N PRO A 84 -11.78 16.46 -5.32
CA PRO A 84 -11.43 17.84 -5.72
C PRO A 84 -12.61 18.79 -5.84
N ASN A 85 -13.81 18.28 -6.12
CA ASN A 85 -15.06 19.06 -6.21
C ASN A 85 -15.76 19.30 -4.85
N GLY A 86 -15.12 18.91 -3.74
CA GLY A 86 -15.66 19.06 -2.38
C GLY A 86 -16.61 17.95 -1.92
N GLN A 87 -16.94 16.97 -2.77
CA GLN A 87 -17.70 15.80 -2.35
C GLN A 87 -16.88 14.92 -1.40
N VAL A 88 -17.57 14.19 -0.53
CA VAL A 88 -16.95 13.28 0.44
C VAL A 88 -17.58 11.90 0.28
N ALA A 89 -16.73 10.88 0.18
CA ALA A 89 -17.13 9.49 0.23
C ALA A 89 -16.53 8.83 1.48
N ARG A 90 -17.28 7.95 2.15
CA ARG A 90 -16.80 7.19 3.32
C ARG A 90 -17.21 5.74 3.18
N ASP A 91 -16.23 4.85 3.31
CA ASP A 91 -16.41 3.41 3.30
C ASP A 91 -15.97 2.80 4.62
N THR A 92 -16.58 1.67 4.97
CA THR A 92 -16.09 0.78 6.01
C THR A 92 -15.65 -0.52 5.37
N VAL A 93 -14.40 -0.89 5.57
CA VAL A 93 -13.81 -2.10 4.99
C VAL A 93 -13.23 -2.99 6.07
N ASN A 94 -13.32 -4.31 5.86
CA ASN A 94 -12.74 -5.34 6.73
C ASN A 94 -11.81 -6.22 5.92
N TYR A 95 -10.64 -6.50 6.47
CA TYR A 95 -9.68 -7.41 5.86
C TYR A 95 -9.14 -8.41 6.86
N ASP A 96 -9.11 -9.67 6.45
CA ASP A 96 -8.46 -10.72 7.22
C ASP A 96 -6.93 -10.63 7.05
N LEU A 97 -6.21 -10.59 8.16
CA LEU A 97 -4.76 -10.55 8.22
C LEU A 97 -4.16 -11.93 8.50
N ALA A 98 -4.98 -12.83 9.08
CA ALA A 98 -4.61 -14.21 9.36
C ALA A 98 -5.78 -15.16 9.10
N ASN A 99 -5.46 -16.43 8.88
CA ASN A 99 -6.47 -17.49 8.76
C ASN A 99 -6.96 -17.96 10.16
N ASN A 100 -7.92 -18.89 10.16
CA ASN A 100 -8.51 -19.44 11.39
C ASN A 100 -7.52 -20.25 12.26
N TYR A 101 -6.33 -20.56 11.74
CA TYR A 101 -5.25 -21.22 12.46
C TYR A 101 -4.22 -20.24 13.04
N GLY A 102 -4.43 -18.91 12.82
CA GLY A 102 -3.52 -17.87 13.27
C GLY A 102 -2.31 -17.66 12.35
N GLU A 103 -2.32 -18.23 11.14
CA GLU A 103 -1.26 -18.04 10.17
C GLU A 103 -1.48 -16.73 9.41
N TRP A 104 -0.48 -15.85 9.42
CA TRP A 104 -0.54 -14.54 8.81
C TRP A 104 -0.49 -14.63 7.28
N TYR A 105 -1.42 -13.97 6.59
CA TYR A 105 -1.40 -13.82 5.13
C TYR A 105 -0.28 -12.90 4.66
N GLY A 106 0.08 -11.91 5.48
CA GLY A 106 1.17 -10.99 5.20
C GLY A 106 2.53 -11.69 5.16
N LYS A 107 3.42 -11.20 4.27
CA LYS A 107 4.80 -11.67 4.14
C LYS A 107 5.74 -10.71 4.85
N GLY A 108 6.91 -11.20 5.28
CA GLY A 108 7.95 -10.38 5.88
C GLY A 108 8.92 -11.18 6.74
N MET A 109 10.02 -10.54 7.12
CA MET A 109 11.05 -11.14 7.95
C MET A 109 10.76 -10.94 9.44
N GLY A 110 11.08 -11.93 10.24
CA GLY A 110 10.93 -11.88 11.71
C GLY A 110 9.49 -11.66 12.15
N SER A 111 9.29 -10.75 13.10
CA SER A 111 8.01 -10.47 13.72
C SER A 111 7.08 -9.56 12.88
N THR A 112 7.55 -8.98 11.78
CA THR A 112 6.75 -8.06 10.96
C THR A 112 6.13 -8.78 9.78
N LYS A 113 4.83 -8.60 9.58
CA LYS A 113 4.05 -9.11 8.45
C LYS A 113 3.43 -7.96 7.69
N THR A 114 3.62 -7.91 6.38
CA THR A 114 3.06 -6.88 5.50
C THR A 114 2.12 -7.52 4.51
N LEU A 115 0.90 -6.99 4.44
CA LEU A 115 -0.14 -7.39 3.51
C LEU A 115 -0.56 -6.19 2.67
N GLN A 116 -0.73 -6.41 1.37
CA GLN A 116 -1.35 -5.47 0.45
C GLN A 116 -2.62 -6.12 -0.09
N PHE A 117 -3.72 -5.41 -0.03
CA PHE A 117 -5.01 -5.88 -0.51
C PHE A 117 -5.71 -4.81 -1.34
N PRO A 118 -6.52 -5.20 -2.34
CA PRO A 118 -7.26 -4.26 -3.15
C PRO A 118 -8.39 -3.62 -2.32
N TYR A 119 -8.49 -2.30 -2.40
CA TYR A 119 -9.57 -1.52 -1.82
C TYR A 119 -10.66 -1.23 -2.87
N ARG A 120 -10.23 -0.81 -4.06
CA ARG A 120 -11.10 -0.58 -5.23
C ARG A 120 -10.45 -1.15 -6.48
N HIS A 121 -11.19 -1.94 -7.24
CA HIS A 121 -10.81 -2.43 -8.56
C HIS A 121 -11.50 -1.64 -9.66
N ARG A 122 -10.86 -1.51 -10.81
CA ARG A 122 -11.40 -0.86 -12.01
C ARG A 122 -12.05 0.48 -11.70
N PHE A 123 -11.36 1.26 -10.88
CA PHE A 123 -11.84 2.56 -10.43
C PHE A 123 -11.40 3.66 -11.41
N LEU A 124 -12.36 4.44 -11.91
CA LEU A 124 -12.11 5.66 -12.65
C LEU A 124 -12.25 6.85 -11.70
N PHE A 125 -11.25 7.70 -11.65
CA PHE A 125 -11.35 8.95 -10.93
C PHE A 125 -12.25 9.92 -11.70
N PRO A 126 -13.36 10.42 -11.13
CA PRO A 126 -14.31 11.26 -11.86
C PRO A 126 -13.79 12.66 -12.15
N TYR A 127 -12.77 13.14 -11.44
CA TYR A 127 -12.22 14.49 -11.56
C TYR A 127 -10.70 14.45 -11.51
N THR A 128 -10.05 15.39 -12.20
CA THR A 128 -8.64 15.72 -12.00
C THR A 128 -8.47 16.59 -10.75
N GLY A 129 -7.30 16.57 -10.12
CA GLY A 129 -6.97 17.36 -8.95
C GLY A 129 -6.57 16.51 -7.74
N ILE A 130 -6.57 17.11 -6.57
CA ILE A 130 -6.08 16.49 -5.33
C ILE A 130 -7.22 15.77 -4.62
N TYR A 131 -7.06 14.45 -4.46
CA TYR A 131 -7.88 13.59 -3.61
C TYR A 131 -7.20 13.43 -2.26
N LYS A 132 -7.96 13.63 -1.16
CA LYS A 132 -7.45 13.47 0.19
C LYS A 132 -8.04 12.24 0.84
N PHE A 133 -7.19 11.25 1.11
CA PHE A 133 -7.59 10.01 1.77
C PHE A 133 -7.24 10.07 3.26
N TYR A 134 -8.24 9.81 4.09
CA TYR A 134 -8.11 9.63 5.53
C TYR A 134 -8.46 8.19 5.85
N ILE A 135 -7.50 7.45 6.38
CA ILE A 135 -7.67 6.04 6.74
C ILE A 135 -7.54 5.94 8.25
N GLU A 136 -8.61 5.53 8.91
CA GLU A 136 -8.72 5.39 10.36
C GLU A 136 -8.90 3.92 10.70
N GLN A 137 -8.31 3.46 11.80
CA GLN A 137 -8.68 2.16 12.33
C GLN A 137 -10.11 2.23 12.90
N ALA A 138 -10.92 1.20 12.64
CA ALA A 138 -12.32 1.11 13.03
C ALA A 138 -12.58 -0.13 13.93
N MET A 139 -11.57 -0.53 14.68
CA MET A 139 -11.68 -1.57 15.69
C MET A 139 -12.27 -1.01 16.98
N ARG A 140 -12.63 -1.88 17.93
CA ARG A 140 -13.20 -1.46 19.21
C ARG A 140 -12.18 -0.87 20.20
N ASP A 141 -10.89 -1.17 19.98
CA ASP A 141 -9.84 -0.63 20.83
C ASP A 141 -9.55 0.84 20.46
N ASP A 142 -9.43 1.70 21.44
CA ASP A 142 -9.04 3.11 21.26
C ASP A 142 -7.64 3.22 20.65
N THR A 143 -6.77 2.27 20.95
CA THR A 143 -5.41 2.19 20.40
C THR A 143 -5.06 0.75 20.04
N LEU A 144 -4.83 0.50 18.75
CA LEU A 144 -4.37 -0.79 18.24
C LEU A 144 -2.87 -0.96 18.40
N LYS A 145 -2.47 -1.88 19.27
CA LYS A 145 -1.05 -2.26 19.42
C LYS A 145 -0.64 -3.28 18.35
N GLY A 146 0.61 -3.20 17.92
CA GLY A 146 1.18 -4.11 16.94
C GLY A 146 0.94 -3.72 15.49
N ILE A 147 0.48 -2.49 15.21
CA ILE A 147 0.40 -1.92 13.87
C ILE A 147 1.59 -1.02 13.61
N LYS A 148 2.44 -1.40 12.65
CA LYS A 148 3.70 -0.69 12.32
C LYS A 148 3.52 0.39 11.28
N SER A 149 2.70 0.13 10.28
CA SER A 149 2.49 1.09 9.19
C SER A 149 1.18 0.85 8.46
N ILE A 150 0.70 1.92 7.83
CA ILE A 150 -0.42 1.91 6.89
C ILE A 150 0.02 2.60 5.60
N GLY A 151 -0.40 2.09 4.44
CA GLY A 151 -0.04 2.65 3.15
C GLY A 151 -1.19 2.64 2.16
N LEU A 152 -1.08 3.55 1.20
CA LEU A 152 -1.94 3.64 0.03
C LEU A 152 -1.08 3.50 -1.22
N LYS A 153 -1.48 2.59 -2.12
CA LYS A 153 -0.92 2.45 -3.47
C LYS A 153 -2.03 2.58 -4.49
N ILE A 154 -1.78 3.31 -5.57
CA ILE A 154 -2.67 3.42 -6.73
C ILE A 154 -1.87 3.06 -7.96
N ALA A 155 -2.38 2.11 -8.73
CA ALA A 155 -1.73 1.64 -9.95
C ALA A 155 -2.74 1.58 -11.09
N LYS A 156 -2.30 1.97 -12.30
CA LYS A 156 -3.07 1.82 -13.54
C LYS A 156 -3.29 0.34 -13.82
N GLU A 157 -4.49 -0.02 -14.25
CA GLU A 157 -4.75 -1.37 -14.72
C GLU A 157 -4.17 -1.58 -16.12
N GLN A 158 -3.58 -2.75 -16.34
CA GLN A 158 -3.21 -3.14 -17.70
C GLN A 158 -4.47 -3.53 -18.46
N VAL A 159 -4.74 -2.84 -19.55
CA VAL A 159 -5.67 -3.33 -20.57
C VAL A 159 -4.92 -4.42 -21.33
N ASN A 160 -5.13 -5.68 -20.96
CA ASN A 160 -4.70 -6.79 -21.82
C ASN A 160 -5.49 -6.67 -23.14
N GLN A 161 -4.79 -6.26 -24.20
CA GLN A 161 -5.27 -6.32 -25.58
C GLN A 161 -5.26 -7.76 -26.04
#